data_9f6a2a41e002d45b180258b80baa880d
#
_entry.id   9f6a2a41e002d45b180258b80baa880d
#
_cell.length_a   1.000
_cell.length_b   1.000
_cell.length_c   1.000
_cell.angle_alpha   90.00
_cell.angle_beta   90.00
_cell.angle_gamma   90.00
#
_symmetry.space_group_name_H-M   'P 1'
#
loop_
_entity.id
_entity.type
_entity.pdbx_description
1 polymer ?
#
loop_
_entity_poly.entity_id
_entity_poly.type
_entity_poly.pdbx_seq_one_letter_code
_entity_poly.pdbx_strand_id
1 'polypeptide(L)'
;MAKKNKIVVFSLITLIVVSCCWLDFVFIKENSQFFAEELQKAGETSDVVIVFNSGGYGTVVPEKAYDFKPIIDNLKSEIEKMNFKVAVIPYYRTKETIIGKIGYVKEMFFFPNESKDLAESIKKFIEENPKDKVLLAGLSNGASFVRAAMENLQGMNNVFAIEMGAPFWSEEVSSMNVLTLNNGGKDILSAGDKSQLLFSLIQAPFKWIVSRVEGENISLARALNIPGHQYVWPEVETAVVPFLTSRLLPN
;
A
#
# COMPACT_ATOMS: atom_id res chain seq x y z
N MET A 1 -20.00 33.83 31.16
CA MET A 1 -20.49 33.09 29.98
C MET A 1 -19.36 32.48 29.15
N ALA A 2 -18.26 33.14 28.88
CA ALA A 2 -17.16 32.63 28.01
C ALA A 2 -16.47 31.31 28.46
N LYS A 3 -16.35 31.08 29.76
CA LYS A 3 -15.68 29.88 30.29
C LYS A 3 -16.52 28.58 30.12
N LYS A 4 -17.85 28.66 30.27
CA LYS A 4 -18.79 27.55 30.01
C LYS A 4 -18.78 27.12 28.53
N ASN A 5 -18.78 28.11 27.63
CA ASN A 5 -18.78 27.81 26.17
C ASN A 5 -17.47 27.11 25.74
N LYS A 6 -16.33 27.48 26.33
CA LYS A 6 -15.04 26.80 26.04
C LYS A 6 -15.05 25.35 26.49
N ILE A 7 -15.62 25.03 27.65
CA ILE A 7 -15.73 23.66 28.14
C ILE A 7 -16.64 22.83 27.24
N VAL A 8 -17.78 23.35 26.82
CA VAL A 8 -18.70 22.65 25.92
C VAL A 8 -18.04 22.36 24.56
N VAL A 9 -17.37 23.35 23.99
CA VAL A 9 -16.65 23.20 22.71
C VAL A 9 -15.53 22.15 22.83
N PHE A 10 -14.75 22.21 23.92
CA PHE A 10 -13.68 21.22 24.16
C PHE A 10 -14.25 19.80 24.32
N SER A 11 -15.32 19.63 25.09
CA SER A 11 -15.99 18.34 25.28
C SER A 11 -16.56 17.80 23.95
N LEU A 12 -17.11 18.66 23.10
CA LEU A 12 -17.63 18.28 21.79
C LEU A 12 -16.51 17.80 20.85
N ILE A 13 -15.40 18.54 20.82
CA ILE A 13 -14.21 18.15 20.03
C ILE A 13 -13.65 16.80 20.51
N THR A 14 -13.53 16.63 21.83
CA THR A 14 -13.05 15.37 22.42
C THR A 14 -13.97 14.20 22.04
N LEU A 15 -15.30 14.39 22.12
CA LEU A 15 -16.27 13.37 21.75
C LEU A 15 -16.15 13.00 20.25
N ILE A 16 -15.99 13.99 19.39
CA ILE A 16 -15.81 13.76 17.94
C ILE A 16 -14.52 12.96 17.70
N VAL A 17 -13.40 13.35 18.31
CA VAL A 17 -12.12 12.66 18.16
C VAL A 17 -12.22 11.20 18.65
N VAL A 18 -12.80 10.96 19.83
CA VAL A 18 -13.00 9.62 20.37
C VAL A 18 -13.91 8.78 19.44
N SER A 19 -14.99 9.37 18.95
CA SER A 19 -15.89 8.67 18.03
C SER A 19 -15.19 8.33 16.71
N CYS A 20 -14.38 9.23 16.15
CA CYS A 20 -13.59 8.96 14.94
C CYS A 20 -12.57 7.83 15.18
N CYS A 21 -11.85 7.85 16.30
CA CYS A 21 -10.90 6.78 16.64
C CYS A 21 -11.61 5.43 16.83
N TRP A 22 -12.78 5.42 17.43
CA TRP A 22 -13.56 4.19 17.62
C TRP A 22 -14.08 3.62 16.30
N LEU A 23 -14.59 4.47 15.41
CA LEU A 23 -15.04 4.07 14.07
C LEU A 23 -13.89 3.53 13.23
N ASP A 24 -12.72 4.14 13.32
CA ASP A 24 -11.50 3.68 12.64
C ASP A 24 -11.10 2.27 13.15
N PHE A 25 -11.08 2.10 14.46
CA PHE A 25 -10.79 0.80 15.09
C PHE A 25 -11.76 -0.32 14.64
N VAL A 26 -13.08 -0.04 14.62
CA VAL A 26 -14.08 -1.01 14.17
C VAL A 26 -13.84 -1.38 12.71
N PHE A 27 -13.54 -0.39 11.86
CA PHE A 27 -13.26 -0.64 10.46
C PHE A 27 -12.03 -1.53 10.24
N ILE A 28 -10.92 -1.24 10.93
CA ILE A 28 -9.69 -2.01 10.84
C ILE A 28 -9.97 -3.48 11.17
N LYS A 29 -10.71 -3.73 12.25
CA LYS A 29 -11.08 -5.08 12.66
C LYS A 29 -11.95 -5.81 11.63
N GLU A 30 -12.97 -5.16 11.09
CA GLU A 30 -13.82 -5.72 10.03
C GLU A 30 -13.00 -6.03 8.76
N ASN A 31 -12.13 -5.12 8.37
CA ASN A 31 -11.28 -5.30 7.19
C ASN A 31 -10.27 -6.44 7.37
N SER A 32 -9.67 -6.55 8.55
CA SER A 32 -8.73 -7.64 8.86
C SER A 32 -9.42 -9.02 8.83
N GLN A 33 -10.64 -9.12 9.35
CA GLN A 33 -11.43 -10.36 9.27
C GLN A 33 -11.78 -10.72 7.82
N PHE A 34 -12.29 -9.76 7.06
CA PHE A 34 -12.61 -9.96 5.65
C PHE A 34 -11.37 -10.38 4.85
N PHE A 35 -10.24 -9.71 5.07
CA PHE A 35 -8.99 -10.07 4.42
C PHE A 35 -8.53 -11.49 4.77
N ALA A 36 -8.61 -11.89 6.04
CA ALA A 36 -8.23 -13.23 6.47
C ALA A 36 -9.10 -14.32 5.79
N GLU A 37 -10.39 -14.08 5.64
CA GLU A 37 -11.29 -14.99 4.91
C GLU A 37 -10.94 -15.08 3.42
N GLU A 38 -10.69 -13.95 2.77
CA GLU A 38 -10.28 -13.92 1.35
C GLU A 38 -8.91 -14.58 1.13
N LEU A 39 -7.98 -14.42 2.08
CA LEU A 39 -6.67 -15.04 2.03
C LEU A 39 -6.79 -16.58 2.12
N GLN A 40 -7.63 -17.09 3.01
CA GLN A 40 -7.90 -18.54 3.11
C GLN A 40 -8.53 -19.10 1.83
N LYS A 41 -9.56 -18.46 1.30
CA LYS A 41 -10.17 -18.85 0.02
C LYS A 41 -9.17 -18.85 -1.13
N ALA A 42 -8.28 -17.85 -1.16
CA ALA A 42 -7.24 -17.77 -2.17
C ALA A 42 -6.27 -18.96 -2.07
N GLY A 43 -5.86 -19.36 -0.86
CA GLY A 43 -4.97 -20.51 -0.63
C GLY A 43 -5.59 -21.85 -1.06
N GLU A 44 -6.92 -22.01 -1.00
CA GLU A 44 -7.57 -23.24 -1.49
C GLU A 44 -7.34 -23.50 -2.99
N THR A 45 -7.05 -22.46 -3.77
CA THR A 45 -7.02 -22.52 -5.23
C THR A 45 -5.70 -22.06 -5.86
N SER A 46 -4.79 -21.51 -5.07
CA SER A 46 -3.50 -20.95 -5.53
C SER A 46 -2.33 -21.40 -4.68
N ASP A 47 -1.15 -21.42 -5.28
CA ASP A 47 0.13 -21.72 -4.62
C ASP A 47 0.82 -20.44 -4.14
N VAL A 48 0.48 -19.30 -4.77
CA VAL A 48 1.00 -17.97 -4.46
C VAL A 48 -0.14 -16.97 -4.38
N VAL A 49 -0.21 -16.21 -3.29
CA VAL A 49 -1.17 -15.13 -3.12
C VAL A 49 -0.46 -13.79 -3.21
N ILE A 50 -0.82 -12.97 -4.18
CA ILE A 50 -0.36 -11.58 -4.28
C ILE A 50 -1.33 -10.70 -3.47
N VAL A 51 -0.82 -10.08 -2.40
CA VAL A 51 -1.57 -9.09 -1.62
C VAL A 51 -1.29 -7.70 -2.20
N PHE A 52 -2.31 -7.15 -2.85
CA PHE A 52 -2.24 -5.86 -3.51
C PHE A 52 -2.46 -4.71 -2.52
N ASN A 53 -1.47 -3.81 -2.42
CA ASN A 53 -1.52 -2.62 -1.57
C ASN A 53 -1.39 -1.36 -2.45
N SER A 54 -2.53 -0.75 -2.80
CA SER A 54 -2.55 0.46 -3.64
C SER A 54 -1.83 1.63 -2.99
N GLY A 55 -1.37 2.56 -3.82
CA GLY A 55 -0.88 3.86 -3.37
C GLY A 55 -1.97 4.73 -2.74
N GLY A 56 -1.59 5.93 -2.30
CA GLY A 56 -2.51 6.91 -1.74
C GLY A 56 -3.28 6.37 -0.53
N TYR A 57 -4.60 6.54 -0.54
CA TYR A 57 -5.49 6.19 0.59
C TYR A 57 -5.65 4.69 0.86
N GLY A 58 -5.16 3.81 -0.01
CA GLY A 58 -5.33 2.37 0.18
C GLY A 58 -6.76 1.87 0.01
N THR A 59 -7.59 2.58 -0.76
CA THR A 59 -9.00 2.24 -1.02
C THR A 59 -9.24 1.71 -2.43
N VAL A 60 -8.23 1.76 -3.30
CA VAL A 60 -8.38 1.48 -4.72
C VAL A 60 -8.34 -0.02 -4.96
N VAL A 61 -9.36 -0.55 -5.62
CA VAL A 61 -9.40 -1.94 -6.10
C VAL A 61 -8.40 -2.14 -7.23
N PRO A 62 -7.85 -3.36 -7.43
CA PRO A 62 -6.87 -3.63 -8.47
C PRO A 62 -7.30 -3.17 -9.86
N GLU A 63 -8.58 -3.37 -10.21
CA GLU A 63 -9.13 -3.04 -11.54
C GLU A 63 -9.15 -1.54 -11.83
N LYS A 64 -9.14 -0.70 -10.80
CA LYS A 64 -9.17 0.78 -10.90
C LYS A 64 -7.80 1.42 -10.67
N ALA A 65 -6.78 0.63 -10.33
CA ALA A 65 -5.42 1.12 -10.10
C ALA A 65 -4.64 1.18 -11.43
N TYR A 66 -4.98 2.12 -12.28
CA TYR A 66 -4.44 2.23 -13.64
C TYR A 66 -2.91 2.33 -13.72
N ASP A 67 -2.28 2.85 -12.68
CA ASP A 67 -0.83 2.98 -12.52
C ASP A 67 -0.16 1.70 -12.00
N PHE A 68 -0.86 0.91 -11.20
CA PHE A 68 -0.29 -0.27 -10.55
C PHE A 68 -0.82 -1.60 -11.10
N LYS A 69 -2.04 -1.63 -11.65
CA LYS A 69 -2.64 -2.84 -12.22
C LYS A 69 -1.74 -3.51 -13.27
N PRO A 70 -1.14 -2.78 -14.25
CA PRO A 70 -0.27 -3.42 -15.23
C PRO A 70 0.93 -4.14 -14.60
N ILE A 71 1.47 -3.62 -13.51
CA ILE A 71 2.57 -4.26 -12.78
C ILE A 71 2.06 -5.56 -12.12
N ILE A 72 0.91 -5.51 -11.44
CA ILE A 72 0.30 -6.68 -10.79
C ILE A 72 -0.05 -7.77 -11.80
N ASP A 73 -0.61 -7.41 -12.96
CA ASP A 73 -0.94 -8.35 -14.03
C ASP A 73 0.34 -9.04 -14.56
N ASN A 74 1.43 -8.31 -14.72
CA ASN A 74 2.72 -8.88 -15.13
C ASN A 74 3.35 -9.74 -14.03
N LEU A 75 3.31 -9.31 -12.76
CA LEU A 75 3.76 -10.13 -11.62
C LEU A 75 3.04 -11.48 -11.62
N LYS A 76 1.71 -11.45 -11.75
CA LYS A 76 0.90 -12.67 -11.85
C LYS A 76 1.35 -13.53 -13.03
N SER A 77 1.47 -12.95 -14.21
CA SER A 77 1.91 -13.67 -15.42
C SER A 77 3.28 -14.31 -15.28
N GLU A 78 4.26 -13.60 -14.70
CA GLU A 78 5.61 -14.16 -14.50
C GLU A 78 5.59 -15.33 -13.50
N ILE A 79 4.83 -15.25 -12.43
CA ILE A 79 4.68 -16.32 -11.46
C ILE A 79 3.96 -17.53 -12.09
N GLU A 80 2.93 -17.30 -12.91
CA GLU A 80 2.23 -18.35 -13.65
C GLU A 80 3.14 -19.06 -14.67
N LYS A 81 4.08 -18.35 -15.32
CA LYS A 81 5.11 -18.96 -16.19
C LYS A 81 6.05 -19.91 -15.43
N MET A 82 6.18 -19.72 -14.12
CA MET A 82 6.95 -20.63 -13.24
C MET A 82 6.11 -21.83 -12.76
N ASN A 83 4.93 -22.07 -13.33
CA ASN A 83 3.96 -23.12 -13.00
C ASN A 83 3.32 -23.02 -11.61
N PHE A 84 3.21 -21.83 -11.05
CA PHE A 84 2.40 -21.57 -9.84
C PHE A 84 1.03 -21.06 -10.21
N LYS A 85 0.01 -21.49 -9.47
CA LYS A 85 -1.31 -20.86 -9.51
C LYS A 85 -1.31 -19.62 -8.65
N VAL A 86 -1.86 -18.52 -9.16
CA VAL A 86 -1.77 -17.20 -8.51
C VAL A 86 -3.15 -16.61 -8.26
N ALA A 87 -3.42 -16.22 -7.03
CA ALA A 87 -4.52 -15.34 -6.67
C ALA A 87 -4.01 -13.93 -6.39
N VAL A 88 -4.84 -12.91 -6.66
CA VAL A 88 -4.58 -11.51 -6.30
C VAL A 88 -5.70 -11.04 -5.41
N ILE A 89 -5.38 -10.61 -4.18
CA ILE A 89 -6.34 -10.08 -3.23
C ILE A 89 -5.94 -8.68 -2.78
N PRO A 90 -6.87 -7.72 -2.70
CA PRO A 90 -6.58 -6.39 -2.20
C PRO A 90 -6.58 -6.37 -0.66
N TYR A 91 -5.70 -5.55 -0.10
CA TYR A 91 -5.81 -5.11 1.29
C TYR A 91 -6.22 -3.65 1.33
N TYR A 92 -7.37 -3.38 1.93
CA TYR A 92 -7.90 -2.02 2.06
C TYR A 92 -7.47 -1.42 3.38
N ARG A 93 -6.73 -0.31 3.34
CA ARG A 93 -6.22 0.38 4.53
C ARG A 93 -7.21 1.37 5.12
N THR A 94 -8.07 1.97 4.29
CA THR A 94 -9.07 2.97 4.70
C THR A 94 -10.39 2.80 3.97
N LYS A 95 -11.46 3.44 4.51
CA LYS A 95 -12.75 3.57 3.81
C LYS A 95 -12.76 4.78 2.89
N GLU A 96 -13.46 4.69 1.76
CA GLU A 96 -13.70 5.80 0.83
C GLU A 96 -14.75 6.77 1.40
N THR A 97 -14.52 7.24 2.64
CA THR A 97 -15.37 8.19 3.38
C THR A 97 -14.56 9.40 3.80
N ILE A 98 -15.24 10.50 4.18
CA ILE A 98 -14.56 11.69 4.71
C ILE A 98 -13.75 11.34 5.96
N ILE A 99 -14.28 10.48 6.83
CA ILE A 99 -13.61 10.01 8.05
C ILE A 99 -12.38 9.17 7.69
N GLY A 100 -12.48 8.27 6.71
CA GLY A 100 -11.34 7.51 6.19
C GLY A 100 -10.24 8.42 5.64
N LYS A 101 -10.60 9.51 4.95
CA LYS A 101 -9.62 10.49 4.46
C LYS A 101 -8.93 11.28 5.57
N ILE A 102 -9.58 11.50 6.71
CA ILE A 102 -8.95 12.11 7.91
C ILE A 102 -8.02 11.09 8.58
N GLY A 103 -8.42 9.83 8.69
CA GLY A 103 -7.58 8.73 9.18
C GLY A 103 -6.32 8.53 8.35
N TYR A 104 -6.37 8.81 7.05
CA TYR A 104 -5.23 8.73 6.13
C TYR A 104 -4.01 9.57 6.55
N VAL A 105 -4.22 10.74 7.14
CA VAL A 105 -3.09 11.56 7.63
C VAL A 105 -2.33 10.81 8.74
N LYS A 106 -3.05 10.07 9.59
CA LYS A 106 -2.45 9.19 10.60
C LYS A 106 -1.70 8.02 9.95
N GLU A 107 -2.33 7.37 8.95
CA GLU A 107 -1.72 6.27 8.21
C GLU A 107 -0.47 6.66 7.43
N MET A 108 -0.45 7.86 6.85
CA MET A 108 0.69 8.32 6.06
C MET A 108 2.00 8.35 6.86
N PHE A 109 1.92 8.46 8.18
CA PHE A 109 3.07 8.54 9.07
C PHE A 109 3.16 7.37 10.08
N PHE A 110 2.06 6.66 10.32
CA PHE A 110 1.99 5.60 11.35
C PHE A 110 1.04 4.48 10.91
N PHE A 111 1.56 3.26 10.74
CA PHE A 111 0.77 2.05 10.47
C PHE A 111 0.80 1.03 11.62
N PRO A 112 0.76 1.41 12.91
CA PRO A 112 1.18 0.52 13.99
C PRO A 112 0.24 -0.67 14.20
N ASN A 113 -1.03 -0.55 13.89
CA ASN A 113 -2.01 -1.61 14.12
C ASN A 113 -2.35 -2.37 12.85
N GLU A 114 -2.67 -1.67 11.77
CA GLU A 114 -3.11 -2.25 10.50
C GLU A 114 -2.03 -3.16 9.88
N SER A 115 -0.76 -2.75 9.96
CA SER A 115 0.35 -3.58 9.47
C SER A 115 0.59 -4.83 10.31
N LYS A 116 0.33 -4.76 11.63
CA LYS A 116 0.37 -5.93 12.52
C LYS A 116 -0.78 -6.88 12.24
N ASP A 117 -1.99 -6.37 12.08
CA ASP A 117 -3.17 -7.18 11.78
C ASP A 117 -3.01 -7.91 10.44
N LEU A 118 -2.47 -7.24 9.41
CA LEU A 118 -2.08 -7.86 8.16
C LEU A 118 -1.05 -8.97 8.39
N ALA A 119 0.00 -8.68 9.14
CA ALA A 119 1.07 -9.63 9.42
C ALA A 119 0.56 -10.84 10.21
N GLU A 120 -0.31 -10.65 11.20
CA GLU A 120 -0.91 -11.74 11.99
C GLU A 120 -1.80 -12.64 11.10
N SER A 121 -2.60 -12.04 10.21
CA SER A 121 -3.42 -12.80 9.25
C SER A 121 -2.56 -13.65 8.33
N ILE A 122 -1.44 -13.10 7.83
CA ILE A 122 -0.49 -13.82 6.96
C ILE A 122 0.23 -14.92 7.74
N LYS A 123 0.68 -14.67 8.98
CA LYS A 123 1.33 -15.70 9.82
C LYS A 123 0.42 -16.90 10.01
N LYS A 124 -0.82 -16.64 10.42
CA LYS A 124 -1.82 -17.69 10.60
C LYS A 124 -2.07 -18.46 9.31
N PHE A 125 -2.20 -17.77 8.20
CA PHE A 125 -2.39 -18.39 6.89
C PHE A 125 -1.23 -19.33 6.52
N ILE A 126 0.02 -18.88 6.67
CA ILE A 126 1.21 -19.69 6.37
C ILE A 126 1.36 -20.87 7.35
N GLU A 127 1.00 -20.71 8.63
CA GLU A 127 0.99 -21.82 9.60
C GLU A 127 0.00 -22.91 9.19
N GLU A 128 -1.17 -22.54 8.68
CA GLU A 128 -2.20 -23.46 8.20
C GLU A 128 -1.87 -24.03 6.80
N ASN A 129 -1.14 -23.27 5.97
CA ASN A 129 -0.79 -23.59 4.58
C ASN A 129 0.73 -23.45 4.33
N PRO A 130 1.57 -24.35 4.91
CA PRO A 130 3.03 -24.15 4.94
C PRO A 130 3.72 -24.29 3.58
N LYS A 131 3.04 -24.73 2.54
CA LYS A 131 3.56 -24.82 1.17
C LYS A 131 3.28 -23.58 0.35
N ASP A 132 2.28 -22.80 0.76
CA ASP A 132 1.86 -21.60 0.05
C ASP A 132 2.82 -20.44 0.30
N LYS A 133 2.79 -19.49 -0.61
CA LYS A 133 3.64 -18.31 -0.57
C LYS A 133 2.79 -17.05 -0.67
N VAL A 134 3.23 -16.00 0.01
CA VAL A 134 2.57 -14.69 -0.01
C VAL A 134 3.54 -13.64 -0.54
N LEU A 135 3.14 -12.94 -1.60
CA LEU A 135 3.84 -11.77 -2.14
C LEU A 135 3.07 -10.51 -1.77
N LEU A 136 3.64 -9.68 -0.93
CA LEU A 136 3.14 -8.34 -0.68
C LEU A 136 3.62 -7.39 -1.79
N ALA A 137 2.71 -6.79 -2.55
CA ALA A 137 3.05 -5.80 -3.57
C ALA A 137 2.49 -4.44 -3.17
N GLY A 138 3.35 -3.43 -3.06
CA GLY A 138 2.98 -2.09 -2.63
C GLY A 138 3.52 -0.98 -3.51
N LEU A 139 2.70 0.06 -3.76
CA LEU A 139 3.08 1.26 -4.48
C LEU A 139 2.95 2.49 -3.57
N SER A 140 3.97 3.37 -3.58
CA SER A 140 3.93 4.63 -2.84
C SER A 140 3.65 4.42 -1.34
N ASN A 141 2.60 5.02 -0.78
CA ASN A 141 2.19 4.78 0.61
C ASN A 141 1.81 3.31 0.88
N GLY A 142 1.35 2.56 -0.16
CA GLY A 142 1.19 1.10 -0.07
C GLY A 142 2.50 0.37 0.13
N ALA A 143 3.60 0.86 -0.45
CA ALA A 143 4.93 0.31 -0.23
C ALA A 143 5.41 0.55 1.22
N SER A 144 5.18 1.75 1.78
CA SER A 144 5.46 2.01 3.21
C SER A 144 4.68 1.08 4.13
N PHE A 145 3.43 0.82 3.82
CA PHE A 145 2.58 -0.09 4.59
C PHE A 145 3.08 -1.54 4.50
N VAL A 146 3.43 -2.01 3.32
CA VAL A 146 4.06 -3.33 3.09
C VAL A 146 5.35 -3.46 3.90
N ARG A 147 6.18 -2.43 3.90
CA ARG A 147 7.41 -2.34 4.68
C ARG A 147 7.15 -2.54 6.18
N ALA A 148 6.19 -1.81 6.74
CA ALA A 148 5.78 -1.95 8.14
C ALA A 148 5.20 -3.35 8.45
N ALA A 149 4.50 -3.99 7.50
CA ALA A 149 4.06 -5.37 7.66
C ALA A 149 5.24 -6.35 7.64
N MET A 150 6.21 -6.17 6.73
CA MET A 150 7.39 -7.04 6.62
C MET A 150 8.30 -6.98 7.86
N GLU A 151 8.32 -5.88 8.61
CA GLU A 151 8.99 -5.82 9.92
C GLU A 151 8.42 -6.86 10.89
N ASN A 152 7.11 -7.09 10.86
CA ASN A 152 6.43 -8.07 11.69
C ASN A 152 6.49 -9.50 11.12
N LEU A 153 6.90 -9.67 9.86
CA LEU A 153 6.99 -10.95 9.15
C LEU A 153 8.43 -11.45 8.99
N GLN A 154 9.38 -10.85 9.71
CA GLN A 154 10.79 -11.24 9.67
C GLN A 154 10.96 -12.72 10.01
N GLY A 155 11.84 -13.41 9.26
CA GLY A 155 12.12 -14.84 9.44
C GLY A 155 11.15 -15.78 8.73
N MET A 156 10.09 -15.28 8.10
CA MET A 156 9.17 -16.10 7.31
C MET A 156 9.68 -16.24 5.85
N ASN A 157 10.16 -17.42 5.50
CA ASN A 157 10.72 -17.69 4.16
C ASN A 157 9.67 -17.76 3.05
N ASN A 158 8.39 -17.96 3.41
CA ASN A 158 7.28 -18.06 2.48
C ASN A 158 6.61 -16.71 2.22
N VAL A 159 7.11 -15.63 2.85
CA VAL A 159 6.57 -14.28 2.67
C VAL A 159 7.66 -13.39 2.12
N PHE A 160 7.35 -12.69 1.05
CA PHE A 160 8.26 -11.75 0.41
C PHE A 160 7.50 -10.53 -0.11
N ALA A 161 8.23 -9.48 -0.43
CA ALA A 161 7.62 -8.21 -0.79
C ALA A 161 8.32 -7.53 -1.96
N ILE A 162 7.54 -6.80 -2.75
CA ILE A 162 8.00 -5.85 -3.76
C ILE A 162 7.43 -4.48 -3.42
N GLU A 163 8.31 -3.56 -3.10
CA GLU A 163 8.02 -2.18 -2.71
C GLU A 163 8.42 -1.22 -3.83
N MET A 164 7.47 -0.45 -4.35
CA MET A 164 7.71 0.51 -5.43
C MET A 164 7.44 1.92 -4.94
N GLY A 165 8.45 2.78 -4.99
CA GLY A 165 8.30 4.19 -4.66
C GLY A 165 7.92 4.46 -3.21
N ALA A 166 8.42 3.67 -2.26
CA ALA A 166 8.20 3.94 -0.85
C ALA A 166 8.74 5.33 -0.48
N PRO A 167 7.95 6.20 0.18
CA PRO A 167 8.40 7.53 0.56
C PRO A 167 9.64 7.51 1.44
N PHE A 168 10.54 8.50 1.27
CA PHE A 168 11.82 8.60 1.97
C PHE A 168 11.71 8.68 3.50
N TRP A 169 10.55 9.00 4.03
CA TRP A 169 10.32 9.06 5.49
C TRP A 169 9.92 7.72 6.11
N SER A 170 9.68 6.69 5.31
CA SER A 170 9.45 5.34 5.81
C SER A 170 10.78 4.63 6.05
N GLU A 171 10.94 4.01 7.23
CA GLU A 171 12.16 3.29 7.59
C GLU A 171 12.40 2.12 6.62
N GLU A 172 13.64 1.93 6.19
CA GLU A 172 14.00 0.83 5.28
C GLU A 172 14.07 -0.50 6.05
N VAL A 173 13.44 -1.53 5.50
CA VAL A 173 13.57 -2.90 5.98
C VAL A 173 14.65 -3.61 5.17
N SER A 174 15.81 -3.81 5.78
CA SER A 174 16.87 -4.61 5.16
C SER A 174 16.57 -6.09 5.31
N SER A 175 16.00 -6.71 4.29
CA SER A 175 15.69 -8.13 4.25
C SER A 175 15.90 -8.69 2.86
N MET A 176 16.45 -9.90 2.77
CA MET A 176 16.54 -10.61 1.49
C MET A 176 15.16 -10.92 0.88
N ASN A 177 14.11 -10.90 1.68
CA ASN A 177 12.74 -11.14 1.22
C ASN A 177 12.02 -9.87 0.74
N VAL A 178 12.71 -8.73 0.67
CA VAL A 178 12.14 -7.47 0.22
C VAL A 178 12.93 -6.94 -0.96
N LEU A 179 12.24 -6.69 -2.07
CA LEU A 179 12.75 -5.96 -3.21
C LEU A 179 12.21 -4.53 -3.20
N THR A 180 13.09 -3.56 -3.00
CA THR A 180 12.75 -2.14 -3.05
C THR A 180 13.12 -1.54 -4.40
N LEU A 181 12.15 -0.91 -5.06
CA LEU A 181 12.30 -0.24 -6.35
C LEU A 181 12.09 1.27 -6.18
N ASN A 182 13.09 2.04 -6.61
CA ASN A 182 13.10 3.51 -6.54
C ASN A 182 13.36 4.16 -7.92
N ASN A 183 13.07 3.41 -8.98
CA ASN A 183 13.28 3.82 -10.37
C ASN A 183 14.75 4.27 -10.64
N GLY A 184 15.72 3.52 -10.10
CA GLY A 184 17.14 3.82 -10.24
C GLY A 184 17.54 5.16 -9.59
N GLY A 185 16.84 5.57 -8.52
CA GLY A 185 17.04 6.83 -7.82
C GLY A 185 16.38 8.05 -8.49
N LYS A 186 15.61 7.84 -9.57
CA LYS A 186 14.90 8.94 -10.26
C LYS A 186 13.59 9.32 -9.58
N ASP A 187 13.04 8.45 -8.74
CA ASP A 187 11.83 8.72 -7.99
C ASP A 187 12.12 9.70 -6.85
N ILE A 188 11.73 10.95 -7.02
CA ILE A 188 12.02 12.03 -6.07
C ILE A 188 11.32 11.83 -4.72
N LEU A 189 10.23 11.06 -4.65
CA LEU A 189 9.56 10.73 -3.40
C LEU A 189 10.40 9.74 -2.59
N SER A 190 10.94 8.72 -3.23
CA SER A 190 11.82 7.74 -2.59
C SER A 190 13.23 8.31 -2.31
N ALA A 191 13.74 9.13 -3.22
CA ALA A 191 15.04 9.77 -3.08
C ALA A 191 15.06 10.89 -2.02
N GLY A 192 13.89 11.39 -1.59
CA GLY A 192 13.79 12.45 -0.58
C GLY A 192 14.20 13.83 -1.09
N ASP A 193 14.08 14.10 -2.40
CA ASP A 193 14.34 15.42 -2.96
C ASP A 193 13.22 16.39 -2.58
N LYS A 194 13.38 16.99 -1.40
CA LYS A 194 12.39 17.90 -0.80
C LYS A 194 12.11 19.12 -1.67
N SER A 195 13.06 19.58 -2.44
CA SER A 195 12.91 20.77 -3.29
C SER A 195 12.01 20.47 -4.48
N GLN A 196 12.24 19.37 -5.18
CA GLN A 196 11.40 18.94 -6.28
C GLN A 196 10.01 18.49 -5.83
N LEU A 197 9.89 17.85 -4.65
CA LEU A 197 8.61 17.51 -4.05
C LEU A 197 7.78 18.76 -3.75
N LEU A 198 8.39 19.77 -3.10
CA LEU A 198 7.72 21.04 -2.83
C LEU A 198 7.27 21.73 -4.12
N PHE A 199 8.12 21.75 -5.14
CA PHE A 199 7.78 22.32 -6.44
C PHE A 199 6.60 21.59 -7.10
N SER A 200 6.57 20.25 -7.05
CA SER A 200 5.47 19.44 -7.56
C SER A 200 4.17 19.72 -6.81
N LEU A 201 4.23 19.87 -5.48
CA LEU A 201 3.08 20.22 -4.64
C LEU A 201 2.51 21.61 -4.99
N ILE A 202 3.39 22.62 -5.20
CA ILE A 202 2.97 23.96 -5.60
C ILE A 202 2.34 23.96 -6.99
N GLN A 203 2.85 23.16 -7.92
CA GLN A 203 2.33 23.09 -9.29
C GLN A 203 0.99 22.33 -9.40
N ALA A 204 0.74 21.37 -8.51
CA ALA A 204 -0.44 20.49 -8.61
C ALA A 204 -1.78 21.24 -8.69
N PRO A 205 -2.07 22.27 -7.87
CA PRO A 205 -3.31 23.03 -7.98
C PRO A 205 -3.47 23.74 -9.34
N PHE A 206 -2.36 24.29 -9.88
CA PHE A 206 -2.38 24.97 -11.18
C PHE A 206 -2.63 23.98 -12.30
N LYS A 207 -1.95 22.84 -12.33
CA LYS A 207 -2.17 21.76 -13.30
C LYS A 207 -3.61 21.24 -13.24
N TRP A 208 -4.16 21.10 -12.03
CA TRP A 208 -5.53 20.67 -11.83
C TRP A 208 -6.54 21.68 -12.37
N ILE A 209 -6.34 23.00 -12.15
CA ILE A 209 -7.20 24.06 -12.67
C ILE A 209 -7.12 24.10 -14.20
N VAL A 210 -5.90 24.06 -14.76
CA VAL A 210 -5.69 24.08 -16.22
C VAL A 210 -6.41 22.89 -16.87
N SER A 211 -6.24 21.68 -16.35
CA SER A 211 -6.91 20.50 -16.89
C SER A 211 -8.44 20.63 -16.89
N ARG A 212 -9.02 21.31 -15.88
CA ARG A 212 -10.47 21.60 -15.86
C ARG A 212 -10.91 22.57 -16.92
N VAL A 213 -10.08 23.58 -17.21
CA VAL A 213 -10.35 24.56 -18.29
C VAL A 213 -10.23 23.89 -19.67
N GLU A 214 -9.30 22.94 -19.82
CA GLU A 214 -9.09 22.19 -21.06
C GLU A 214 -10.10 21.03 -21.25
N GLY A 215 -11.03 20.84 -20.30
CA GLY A 215 -12.05 19.78 -20.34
C GLY A 215 -11.56 18.42 -19.89
N GLU A 216 -10.32 18.33 -19.40
CA GLU A 216 -9.77 17.11 -18.80
C GLU A 216 -10.15 17.00 -17.33
N ASN A 217 -10.80 15.91 -16.93
CA ASN A 217 -11.20 15.69 -15.53
C ASN A 217 -10.15 14.89 -14.76
N ILE A 218 -8.91 15.41 -14.66
CA ILE A 218 -7.90 14.76 -13.82
C ILE A 218 -8.17 15.03 -12.32
N SER A 219 -7.84 14.05 -11.47
CA SER A 219 -7.87 14.25 -10.01
C SER A 219 -6.70 15.12 -9.55
N LEU A 220 -6.80 15.75 -8.39
CA LEU A 220 -5.69 16.51 -7.80
C LEU A 220 -4.45 15.61 -7.55
N ALA A 221 -4.67 14.36 -7.16
CA ALA A 221 -3.58 13.39 -6.99
C ALA A 221 -2.85 13.11 -8.32
N ARG A 222 -3.59 13.02 -9.44
CA ARG A 222 -2.99 12.85 -10.77
C ARG A 222 -2.27 14.14 -11.25
N ALA A 223 -2.79 15.30 -10.87
CA ALA A 223 -2.14 16.58 -11.15
C ALA A 223 -0.82 16.76 -10.38
N LEU A 224 -0.66 16.11 -9.24
CA LEU A 224 0.56 16.13 -8.42
C LEU A 224 1.77 15.61 -9.20
N ASN A 225 1.59 14.60 -10.07
CA ASN A 225 2.60 14.05 -10.99
C ASN A 225 4.04 14.14 -10.45
N ILE A 226 4.37 13.27 -9.50
CA ILE A 226 5.70 13.20 -8.87
C ILE A 226 6.70 12.65 -9.89
N PRO A 227 7.76 13.40 -10.28
CA PRO A 227 8.76 12.92 -11.22
C PRO A 227 9.41 11.61 -10.78
N GLY A 228 9.52 10.67 -11.73
CA GLY A 228 10.11 9.36 -11.49
C GLY A 228 9.27 8.38 -10.67
N HIS A 229 8.09 8.80 -10.20
CA HIS A 229 7.20 7.96 -9.36
C HIS A 229 6.23 7.09 -10.18
N GLN A 230 6.39 7.06 -11.49
CA GLN A 230 5.65 6.17 -12.38
C GLN A 230 6.50 4.94 -12.66
N TYR A 231 5.96 3.76 -12.39
CA TYR A 231 6.60 2.48 -12.63
C TYR A 231 5.94 1.78 -13.80
N VAL A 232 6.74 1.35 -14.77
CA VAL A 232 6.28 0.58 -15.92
C VAL A 232 7.02 -0.75 -15.97
N TRP A 233 6.33 -1.81 -16.39
CA TRP A 233 6.87 -3.16 -16.32
C TRP A 233 8.25 -3.32 -16.98
N PRO A 234 8.52 -2.83 -18.21
CA PRO A 234 9.83 -2.99 -18.84
C PRO A 234 11.01 -2.42 -18.05
N GLU A 235 10.76 -1.42 -17.19
CA GLU A 235 11.81 -0.80 -16.37
C GLU A 235 12.08 -1.59 -15.08
N VAL A 236 11.08 -2.30 -14.56
CA VAL A 236 11.19 -3.03 -13.28
C VAL A 236 11.43 -4.53 -13.48
N GLU A 237 11.10 -5.08 -14.65
CA GLU A 237 11.19 -6.52 -14.97
C GLU A 237 12.57 -7.09 -14.68
N THR A 238 13.64 -6.37 -15.05
CA THR A 238 15.04 -6.82 -14.88
C THR A 238 15.44 -7.03 -13.42
N ALA A 239 14.77 -6.37 -12.47
CA ALA A 239 14.98 -6.58 -11.04
C ALA A 239 13.96 -7.57 -10.46
N VAL A 240 12.72 -7.51 -10.92
CA VAL A 240 11.61 -8.29 -10.38
C VAL A 240 11.71 -9.76 -10.74
N VAL A 241 11.98 -10.12 -12.01
CA VAL A 241 11.99 -11.52 -12.44
C VAL A 241 13.07 -12.34 -11.73
N PRO A 242 14.34 -11.89 -11.60
CA PRO A 242 15.35 -12.61 -10.82
C PRO A 242 14.95 -12.74 -9.33
N PHE A 243 14.36 -11.70 -8.75
CA PHE A 243 13.88 -11.75 -7.37
C PHE A 243 12.80 -12.83 -7.20
N LEU A 244 11.75 -12.81 -8.03
CA LEU A 244 10.69 -13.84 -8.01
C LEU A 244 11.28 -15.25 -8.18
N THR A 245 12.16 -15.44 -9.17
CA THR A 245 12.83 -16.73 -9.41
C THR A 245 13.54 -17.24 -8.16
N SER A 246 14.30 -16.37 -7.50
CA SER A 246 15.07 -16.74 -6.29
C SER A 246 14.18 -17.03 -5.08
N ARG A 247 12.93 -16.55 -5.04
CA ARG A 247 12.01 -16.74 -3.91
C ARG A 247 11.02 -17.89 -4.14
N LEU A 248 10.68 -18.12 -5.38
CA LEU A 248 9.65 -19.12 -5.73
C LEU A 248 10.26 -20.50 -6.05
N LEU A 249 11.38 -20.52 -6.75
CA LEU A 249 12.01 -21.77 -7.12
C LEU A 249 13.01 -22.25 -6.04
N PRO A 250 13.06 -23.54 -5.75
CA PRO A 250 14.06 -24.10 -4.85
C PRO A 250 15.46 -23.90 -5.45
N ASN A 251 16.41 -23.51 -4.61
CA ASN A 251 17.83 -23.50 -4.95
C ASN A 251 18.37 -24.94 -5.07
#